data_7171dc8de1465843843a4487e5b0ac4a
#
_entry.id   7171dc8de1465843843a4487e5b0ac4a
#
_cell.length_a   1.000
_cell.length_b   1.000
_cell.length_c   1.000
_cell.angle_alpha   90.00
_cell.angle_beta   90.00
_cell.angle_gamma   90.00
#
_symmetry.space_group_name_H-M   'P 1'
#
loop_
_entity.id
_entity.type
_entity.pdbx_description
1 polymer ?
#
loop_
_entity_poly.entity_id
_entity_poly.type
_entity_poly.pdbx_seq_one_letter_code
_entity_poly.pdbx_strand_id
1 'polypeptide(L)'
;MAQNISGKIVDAKGEPLAFANVVLLNRQDSAFVKGTVSGEDGHFTIDSPCNGGIIKVTSVGYKTIFKDCKGENVGVIKMEEDSKMLGEVVIKSSLPKTILKNGGMMTTIVGSVLEKAGTMEHLLDCIPNLSAQNGNIKVFGRGEPIIYINGRQMRDRSELDRLSSDNIKSVEVISNPGARYAASTKAVIRITTKKIQGDGFGFDATTEGSYDEKKNIGGYGRLNMYYRKNGLELGAYAYGAKQSSPDEKDLQQMTYLDKIWNQQDKTRWKNKTETLLSRLEIFRSE
;
A
#
# COMPACT_ATOMS: atom_id res chain seq x y z
N MET A 1 13.00 4.68 30.56
CA MET A 1 13.91 4.15 29.53
C MET A 1 13.08 3.95 28.27
N ALA A 2 13.57 4.39 27.10
CA ALA A 2 12.86 4.11 25.86
C ALA A 2 12.95 2.60 25.57
N GLN A 3 11.82 1.94 25.46
CA GLN A 3 11.76 0.53 25.10
C GLN A 3 11.80 0.45 23.56
N ASN A 4 12.83 -0.18 23.02
CA ASN A 4 13.03 -0.33 21.59
C ASN A 4 12.85 -1.79 21.19
N ILE A 5 12.10 -2.02 20.12
CA ILE A 5 11.99 -3.35 19.52
C ILE A 5 13.12 -3.50 18.50
N SER A 6 13.90 -4.57 18.60
CA SER A 6 15.01 -4.84 17.68
C SER A 6 14.96 -6.26 17.15
N GLY A 7 15.59 -6.49 16.00
CA GLY A 7 15.69 -7.80 15.38
C GLY A 7 16.54 -7.77 14.12
N LYS A 8 16.61 -8.93 13.43
CA LYS A 8 17.33 -9.08 12.17
C LYS A 8 16.46 -9.81 11.16
N ILE A 9 16.48 -9.34 9.92
CA ILE A 9 15.76 -9.96 8.81
C ILE A 9 16.76 -10.64 7.88
N VAL A 10 16.47 -11.88 7.53
CA VAL A 10 17.28 -12.69 6.63
C VAL A 10 16.41 -13.42 5.61
N ASP A 11 16.99 -13.80 4.50
CA ASP A 11 16.35 -14.66 3.50
C ASP A 11 16.36 -16.15 3.91
N ALA A 12 15.87 -17.01 3.01
CA ALA A 12 15.84 -18.45 3.22
C ALA A 12 17.23 -19.08 3.36
N LYS A 13 18.29 -18.44 2.85
CA LYS A 13 19.69 -18.89 2.93
C LYS A 13 20.41 -18.35 4.17
N GLY A 14 19.80 -17.39 4.88
CA GLY A 14 20.40 -16.72 6.03
C GLY A 14 21.14 -15.43 5.68
N GLU A 15 21.09 -14.99 4.42
CA GLU A 15 21.67 -13.72 4.00
C GLU A 15 20.83 -12.54 4.50
N PRO A 16 21.44 -11.43 4.91
CA PRO A 16 20.73 -10.27 5.41
C PRO A 16 19.86 -9.61 4.32
N LEU A 17 18.62 -9.30 4.66
CA LEU A 17 17.73 -8.56 3.79
C LEU A 17 17.72 -7.07 4.15
N ALA A 18 18.31 -6.27 3.26
CA ALA A 18 18.32 -4.82 3.37
C ALA A 18 16.97 -4.21 2.90
N PHE A 19 16.61 -3.08 3.50
CA PHE A 19 15.44 -2.26 3.13
C PHE A 19 14.09 -2.98 3.19
N ALA A 20 13.98 -4.05 3.96
CA ALA A 20 12.69 -4.65 4.27
C ALA A 20 11.89 -3.74 5.21
N ASN A 21 10.61 -3.55 4.94
CA ASN A 21 9.72 -2.79 5.80
C ASN A 21 9.36 -3.61 7.04
N VAL A 22 9.51 -3.02 8.21
CA VAL A 22 9.13 -3.59 9.50
C VAL A 22 8.13 -2.67 10.18
N VAL A 23 6.93 -3.15 10.38
CA VAL A 23 5.82 -2.37 10.91
C VAL A 23 5.28 -3.01 12.18
N LEU A 24 5.18 -2.22 13.24
CA LEU A 24 4.44 -2.59 14.45
C LEU A 24 2.97 -2.24 14.25
N LEU A 25 2.12 -3.23 14.37
CA LEU A 25 0.67 -3.11 14.30
C LEU A 25 0.06 -3.33 15.69
N ASN A 26 -1.04 -2.63 15.95
CA ASN A 26 -1.87 -2.91 17.11
C ASN A 26 -2.59 -4.26 16.91
N ARG A 27 -2.63 -5.09 17.96
CA ARG A 27 -3.21 -6.43 17.91
C ARG A 27 -4.72 -6.44 17.72
N GLN A 28 -5.42 -5.41 18.20
CA GLN A 28 -6.89 -5.40 18.22
C GLN A 28 -7.51 -5.05 16.87
N ASP A 29 -6.92 -4.05 16.20
CA ASP A 29 -7.48 -3.46 14.98
C ASP A 29 -6.51 -3.46 13.80
N SER A 30 -5.31 -4.08 13.99
CA SER A 30 -4.22 -4.07 13.00
C SER A 30 -3.81 -2.66 12.55
N ALA A 31 -4.13 -1.63 13.34
CA ALA A 31 -3.74 -0.27 13.03
C ALA A 31 -2.22 -0.09 13.08
N PHE A 32 -1.70 0.74 12.18
CA PHE A 32 -0.30 1.10 12.14
C PHE A 32 0.09 1.90 13.40
N VAL A 33 1.07 1.39 14.15
CA VAL A 33 1.65 2.06 15.31
C VAL A 33 2.94 2.77 14.92
N LYS A 34 3.92 2.04 14.44
CA LYS A 34 5.23 2.58 14.04
C LYS A 34 5.91 1.66 13.02
N GLY A 35 6.81 2.19 12.20
CA GLY A 35 7.54 1.41 11.20
C GLY A 35 8.96 1.91 11.02
N THR A 36 9.81 1.00 10.54
CA THR A 36 11.20 1.22 10.19
C THR A 36 11.56 0.36 8.97
N VAL A 37 12.74 0.54 8.43
CA VAL A 37 13.33 -0.34 7.43
C VAL A 37 14.57 -1.02 7.98
N SER A 38 14.87 -2.23 7.52
CA SER A 38 16.12 -2.90 7.86
C SER A 38 17.31 -2.21 7.18
N GLY A 39 18.44 -2.18 7.89
CA GLY A 39 19.72 -1.72 7.36
C GLY A 39 20.32 -2.70 6.35
N GLU A 40 21.48 -2.36 5.78
CA GLU A 40 22.20 -3.22 4.84
C GLU A 40 22.61 -4.57 5.45
N ASP A 41 22.81 -4.61 6.75
CA ASP A 41 23.10 -5.81 7.54
C ASP A 41 21.86 -6.60 7.98
N GLY A 42 20.67 -6.18 7.54
CA GLY A 42 19.38 -6.74 7.89
C GLY A 42 18.84 -6.38 9.28
N HIS A 43 19.59 -5.62 10.10
CA HIS A 43 19.13 -5.21 11.42
C HIS A 43 18.09 -4.10 11.33
N PHE A 44 17.14 -4.12 12.28
CA PHE A 44 16.14 -3.07 12.43
C PHE A 44 15.93 -2.71 13.90
N THR A 45 15.49 -1.49 14.14
CA THR A 45 15.07 -1.01 15.46
C THR A 45 13.81 -0.15 15.29
N ILE A 46 12.78 -0.46 16.08
CA ILE A 46 11.56 0.35 16.21
C ILE A 46 11.57 0.98 17.61
N ASP A 47 11.63 2.29 17.67
CA ASP A 47 11.57 3.07 18.90
C ASP A 47 10.09 3.14 19.38
N SER A 48 9.62 2.04 19.95
CA SER A 48 8.28 1.86 20.50
C SER A 48 8.27 0.64 21.43
N PRO A 49 7.48 0.67 22.51
CA PRO A 49 7.26 -0.51 23.33
C PRO A 49 6.46 -1.57 22.56
N CYS A 50 6.76 -2.83 22.82
CA CYS A 50 6.13 -3.97 22.15
C CYS A 50 4.61 -4.08 22.43
N ASN A 51 4.16 -3.83 23.64
CA ASN A 51 2.76 -3.84 24.11
C ASN A 51 1.87 -4.97 23.56
N GLY A 52 2.45 -6.14 23.25
CA GLY A 52 1.72 -7.27 22.68
C GLY A 52 1.26 -7.07 21.24
N GLY A 53 1.83 -6.12 20.50
CA GLY A 53 1.52 -5.86 19.09
C GLY A 53 1.99 -6.98 18.15
N ILE A 54 1.77 -6.78 16.87
CA ILE A 54 2.17 -7.69 15.78
C ILE A 54 3.22 -6.98 14.93
N ILE A 55 4.35 -7.63 14.70
CA ILE A 55 5.36 -7.19 13.74
C ILE A 55 4.98 -7.74 12.38
N LYS A 56 4.72 -6.85 11.43
CA LYS A 56 4.55 -7.18 10.01
C LYS A 56 5.85 -6.86 9.28
N VAL A 57 6.37 -7.83 8.53
CA VAL A 57 7.54 -7.63 7.69
C VAL A 57 7.17 -7.84 6.24
N THR A 58 7.49 -6.86 5.40
CA THR A 58 7.31 -6.94 3.96
C THR A 58 8.61 -6.61 3.24
N SER A 59 8.91 -7.38 2.23
CA SER A 59 10.02 -7.13 1.32
C SER A 59 9.68 -7.64 -0.07
N VAL A 60 10.22 -6.99 -1.08
CA VAL A 60 9.92 -7.32 -2.47
C VAL A 60 10.43 -8.72 -2.82
N GLY A 61 9.57 -9.52 -3.43
CA GLY A 61 9.88 -10.91 -3.79
C GLY A 61 9.79 -11.91 -2.65
N TYR A 62 9.35 -11.48 -1.48
CA TYR A 62 9.18 -12.33 -0.30
C TYR A 62 7.75 -12.31 0.21
N LYS A 63 7.33 -13.42 0.81
CA LYS A 63 6.04 -13.52 1.48
C LYS A 63 5.99 -12.60 2.68
N THR A 64 4.87 -11.89 2.86
CA THR A 64 4.65 -11.09 4.07
C THR A 64 4.63 -11.98 5.31
N ILE A 65 5.36 -11.57 6.35
CA ILE A 65 5.41 -12.28 7.64
C ILE A 65 4.74 -11.43 8.70
N PHE A 66 3.95 -12.11 9.54
CA PHE A 66 3.40 -11.57 10.76
C PHE A 66 3.97 -12.34 11.93
N LYS A 67 4.52 -11.64 12.92
CA LYS A 67 5.13 -12.22 14.12
C LYS A 67 4.66 -11.49 15.37
N ASP A 68 4.23 -12.24 16.37
CA ASP A 68 3.87 -11.66 17.66
C ASP A 68 5.09 -10.96 18.29
N CYS A 69 4.89 -9.73 18.72
CA CYS A 69 5.89 -9.02 19.52
C CYS A 69 5.76 -9.45 20.97
N LYS A 70 6.72 -10.24 21.47
CA LYS A 70 6.73 -10.76 22.85
C LYS A 70 7.77 -10.09 23.76
N GLY A 71 8.50 -9.10 23.26
CA GLY A 71 9.57 -8.42 23.99
C GLY A 71 10.37 -7.47 23.12
N GLU A 72 11.41 -6.87 23.70
CA GLU A 72 12.26 -5.88 23.02
C GLU A 72 13.11 -6.49 21.89
N ASN A 73 13.47 -7.77 22.00
CA ASN A 73 14.20 -8.48 20.96
C ASN A 73 13.32 -9.55 20.31
N VAL A 74 12.94 -9.33 19.05
CA VAL A 74 12.15 -10.28 18.26
C VAL A 74 13.01 -11.37 17.60
N GLY A 75 14.34 -11.28 17.72
CA GLY A 75 15.26 -12.25 17.16
C GLY A 75 15.38 -12.17 15.66
N VAL A 76 15.75 -13.30 15.03
CA VAL A 76 15.86 -13.41 13.58
C VAL A 76 14.50 -13.71 12.97
N ILE A 77 14.15 -12.96 11.93
CA ILE A 77 12.96 -13.18 11.10
C ILE A 77 13.45 -13.67 9.74
N LYS A 78 13.10 -14.90 9.40
CA LYS A 78 13.47 -15.53 8.15
C LYS A 78 12.34 -15.38 7.14
N MET A 79 12.61 -14.72 6.00
CA MET A 79 11.64 -14.51 4.94
C MET A 79 11.77 -15.60 3.87
N GLU A 80 10.61 -16.07 3.39
CA GLU A 80 10.53 -17.02 2.28
C GLU A 80 10.25 -16.28 0.98
N GLU A 81 10.89 -16.69 -0.12
CA GLU A 81 10.60 -16.14 -1.44
C GLU A 81 9.14 -16.42 -1.84
N ASP A 82 8.47 -15.42 -2.41
CA ASP A 82 7.13 -15.59 -2.94
C ASP A 82 7.18 -16.08 -4.38
N SER A 83 7.09 -17.39 -4.55
CA SER A 83 7.09 -18.04 -5.86
C SER A 83 5.93 -17.61 -6.77
N LYS A 84 4.83 -17.07 -6.22
CA LYS A 84 3.73 -16.52 -7.01
C LYS A 84 4.10 -15.20 -7.68
N MET A 85 4.94 -14.39 -7.04
CA MET A 85 5.50 -13.18 -7.65
C MET A 85 6.59 -13.51 -8.68
N LEU A 86 7.29 -14.63 -8.50
CA LEU A 86 8.40 -15.02 -9.37
C LEU A 86 7.93 -15.81 -10.61
N GLY A 87 6.66 -16.18 -10.71
CA GLY A 87 6.00 -16.89 -11.82
C GLY A 87 6.93 -17.57 -12.83
N GLU A 88 6.65 -18.82 -13.15
CA GLU A 88 7.41 -19.72 -14.03
C GLU A 88 7.46 -19.25 -15.52
N VAL A 89 8.03 -18.08 -15.70
CA VAL A 89 8.55 -17.61 -16.99
C VAL A 89 9.94 -17.06 -16.71
N VAL A 90 10.95 -17.63 -17.32
CA VAL A 90 12.33 -17.16 -17.32
C VAL A 90 12.39 -15.78 -18.02
N ILE A 91 11.79 -14.80 -17.42
CA ILE A 91 12.13 -13.39 -17.61
C ILE A 91 12.93 -13.06 -16.37
N LYS A 92 14.16 -12.60 -16.55
CA LYS A 92 15.02 -12.04 -15.51
C LYS A 92 14.36 -10.80 -14.89
N SER A 93 13.30 -11.02 -14.14
CA SER A 93 12.66 -9.98 -13.34
C SER A 93 13.61 -9.69 -12.20
N SER A 94 14.35 -8.60 -12.30
CA SER A 94 15.29 -8.19 -11.27
C SER A 94 14.54 -7.64 -10.05
N LEU A 95 15.15 -7.76 -8.87
CA LEU A 95 14.67 -7.03 -7.71
C LEU A 95 14.62 -5.52 -8.02
N PRO A 96 13.63 -4.78 -7.51
CA PRO A 96 13.54 -3.35 -7.75
C PRO A 96 14.78 -2.64 -7.19
N LYS A 97 15.35 -1.77 -8.01
CA LYS A 97 16.50 -0.98 -7.62
C LYS A 97 16.04 0.26 -6.86
N THR A 98 16.38 0.33 -5.58
CA THR A 98 16.17 1.51 -4.75
C THR A 98 17.46 2.28 -4.60
N ILE A 99 17.43 3.58 -4.87
CA ILE A 99 18.56 4.50 -4.74
C ILE A 99 18.18 5.71 -3.88
N LEU A 100 19.12 6.21 -3.10
CA LEU A 100 18.97 7.47 -2.38
C LEU A 100 19.25 8.62 -3.36
N LYS A 101 18.29 9.55 -3.48
CA LYS A 101 18.41 10.71 -4.37
C LYS A 101 17.80 11.94 -3.70
N ASN A 102 18.61 13.01 -3.55
CA ASN A 102 18.15 14.31 -3.07
C ASN A 102 17.31 14.29 -1.78
N GLY A 103 17.68 13.44 -0.81
CA GLY A 103 16.96 13.31 0.46
C GLY A 103 15.69 12.44 0.41
N GLY A 104 15.47 11.75 -0.71
CA GLY A 104 14.42 10.76 -0.91
C GLY A 104 14.95 9.41 -1.36
N MET A 105 14.11 8.39 -1.29
CA MET A 105 14.37 7.04 -1.79
C MET A 105 13.58 6.84 -3.07
N MET A 106 14.25 6.62 -4.20
CA MET A 106 13.61 6.33 -5.48
C MET A 106 13.73 4.84 -5.80
N THR A 107 12.59 4.18 -5.92
CA THR A 107 12.47 2.77 -6.29
C THR A 107 12.01 2.66 -7.75
N THR A 108 12.80 1.97 -8.57
CA THR A 108 12.46 1.69 -9.97
C THR A 108 11.57 0.47 -10.04
N ILE A 109 10.40 0.62 -10.65
CA ILE A 109 9.39 -0.44 -10.77
C ILE A 109 9.55 -1.19 -12.11
N VAL A 110 9.78 -0.43 -13.18
CA VAL A 110 9.93 -1.00 -14.54
C VAL A 110 11.03 -2.05 -14.60
N GLY A 111 10.74 -3.21 -15.18
CA GLY A 111 11.67 -4.35 -15.30
C GLY A 111 11.87 -5.12 -13.99
N SER A 112 11.12 -4.81 -12.92
CA SER A 112 11.20 -5.50 -11.63
C SER A 112 9.97 -6.36 -11.36
N VAL A 113 10.07 -7.22 -10.34
CA VAL A 113 8.93 -8.04 -9.86
C VAL A 113 7.73 -7.19 -9.41
N LEU A 114 7.95 -5.93 -9.04
CA LEU A 114 6.87 -5.01 -8.62
C LEU A 114 5.92 -4.60 -9.74
N GLU A 115 6.29 -4.77 -11.01
CA GLU A 115 5.35 -4.59 -12.13
C GLU A 115 4.14 -5.53 -12.02
N LYS A 116 4.32 -6.68 -11.37
CA LYS A 116 3.28 -7.71 -11.20
C LYS A 116 2.56 -7.63 -9.84
N ALA A 117 2.79 -6.57 -9.08
CA ALA A 117 2.15 -6.39 -7.76
C ALA A 117 0.61 -6.27 -7.85
N GLY A 118 0.07 -5.95 -9.02
CA GLY A 118 -1.37 -5.82 -9.28
C GLY A 118 -1.90 -4.47 -8.82
N THR A 119 -2.18 -4.30 -7.53
CA THR A 119 -2.76 -3.07 -6.97
C THR A 119 -1.68 -2.06 -6.56
N MET A 120 -2.04 -0.77 -6.59
CA MET A 120 -1.15 0.29 -6.08
C MET A 120 -0.90 0.18 -4.58
N GLU A 121 -1.88 -0.26 -3.81
CA GLU A 121 -1.74 -0.46 -2.36
C GLU A 121 -0.65 -1.51 -2.07
N HIS A 122 -0.72 -2.66 -2.74
CA HIS A 122 0.29 -3.71 -2.57
C HIS A 122 1.66 -3.26 -3.07
N LEU A 123 1.73 -2.56 -4.20
CA LEU A 123 2.98 -1.99 -4.70
C LEU A 123 3.59 -1.03 -3.68
N LEU A 124 2.81 -0.08 -3.15
CA LEU A 124 3.30 0.92 -2.21
C LEU A 124 3.72 0.29 -0.87
N ASP A 125 3.05 -0.77 -0.41
CA ASP A 125 3.42 -1.49 0.82
C ASP A 125 4.78 -2.22 0.68
N CYS A 126 5.19 -2.53 -0.54
CA CYS A 126 6.51 -3.09 -0.86
C CYS A 126 7.61 -2.01 -1.02
N ILE A 127 7.27 -0.73 -1.14
CA ILE A 127 8.25 0.35 -1.27
C ILE A 127 8.90 0.64 0.10
N PRO A 128 10.23 0.71 0.17
CA PRO A 128 10.90 1.03 1.42
C PRO A 128 10.42 2.35 2.04
N ASN A 129 10.29 2.38 3.37
CA ASN A 129 9.85 3.51 4.16
C ASN A 129 8.36 3.87 4.02
N LEU A 130 7.54 2.98 3.42
CA LEU A 130 6.09 3.12 3.31
C LEU A 130 5.35 1.99 4.02
N SER A 131 4.15 2.31 4.47
CA SER A 131 3.11 1.35 4.79
C SER A 131 1.83 1.77 4.07
N ALA A 132 1.23 0.84 3.34
CA ALA A 132 -0.03 1.02 2.64
C ALA A 132 -0.97 -0.12 3.03
N GLN A 133 -2.00 0.18 3.84
CA GLN A 133 -2.94 -0.81 4.35
C GLN A 133 -4.33 -0.22 4.50
N ASN A 134 -5.35 -0.98 4.11
CA ASN A 134 -6.75 -0.59 4.23
C ASN A 134 -7.00 0.82 3.70
N GLY A 135 -6.28 1.09 2.62
CA GLY A 135 -6.38 2.37 2.01
C GLY A 135 -5.59 3.48 2.72
N ASN A 136 -4.89 3.30 3.82
CA ASN A 136 -4.09 4.30 4.52
C ASN A 136 -2.61 4.19 4.10
N ILE A 137 -2.07 5.27 3.54
CA ILE A 137 -0.67 5.35 3.14
C ILE A 137 0.07 6.22 4.14
N LYS A 138 1.14 5.68 4.72
CA LYS A 138 1.97 6.37 5.71
C LYS A 138 3.44 6.24 5.36
N VAL A 139 4.17 7.34 5.51
CA VAL A 139 5.64 7.35 5.50
C VAL A 139 6.14 7.20 6.93
N PHE A 140 7.08 6.29 7.16
CA PHE A 140 7.56 5.97 8.49
C PHE A 140 8.11 7.22 9.21
N GLY A 141 7.64 7.46 10.43
CA GLY A 141 8.01 8.62 11.24
C GLY A 141 7.51 9.99 10.76
N ARG A 142 6.75 10.04 9.64
CA ARG A 142 6.24 11.29 9.05
C ARG A 142 4.72 11.34 8.95
N GLY A 143 4.04 10.19 8.96
CA GLY A 143 2.60 10.09 8.83
C GLY A 143 2.11 10.14 7.38
N GLU A 144 0.97 10.78 7.13
CA GLU A 144 0.36 10.83 5.80
C GLU A 144 1.14 11.74 4.85
N PRO A 145 1.51 11.24 3.65
CA PRO A 145 2.23 12.02 2.65
C PRO A 145 1.27 12.77 1.71
N ILE A 146 1.80 13.82 1.08
CA ILE A 146 1.17 14.37 -0.13
C ILE A 146 1.67 13.55 -1.33
N ILE A 147 0.73 13.11 -2.18
CA ILE A 147 1.03 12.24 -3.33
C ILE A 147 0.96 13.06 -4.61
N TYR A 148 1.97 12.90 -5.44
CA TYR A 148 2.06 13.46 -6.78
C TYR A 148 2.10 12.34 -7.82
N ILE A 149 1.28 12.46 -8.86
CA ILE A 149 1.26 11.56 -10.02
C ILE A 149 1.69 12.37 -11.24
N ASN A 150 2.80 11.99 -11.86
CA ASN A 150 3.41 12.69 -13.00
C ASN A 150 3.58 14.21 -12.77
N GLY A 151 4.00 14.59 -11.55
CA GLY A 151 4.24 15.98 -11.17
C GLY A 151 3.00 16.76 -10.73
N ARG A 152 1.78 16.24 -10.91
CA ARG A 152 0.52 16.82 -10.44
C ARG A 152 0.14 16.26 -9.09
N GLN A 153 -0.24 17.12 -8.16
CA GLN A 153 -0.75 16.68 -6.86
C GLN A 153 -2.05 15.90 -7.04
N MET A 154 -2.12 14.75 -6.41
CA MET A 154 -3.33 13.93 -6.32
C MET A 154 -4.43 14.69 -5.58
N ARG A 155 -5.63 14.68 -6.12
CA ARG A 155 -6.80 15.36 -5.53
C ARG A 155 -7.68 14.40 -4.74
N ASP A 156 -7.79 13.18 -5.23
CA ASP A 156 -8.67 12.15 -4.72
C ASP A 156 -7.92 10.81 -4.72
N ARG A 157 -8.21 10.00 -3.73
CA ARG A 157 -7.63 8.69 -3.56
C ARG A 157 -7.98 7.72 -4.70
N SER A 158 -9.16 7.84 -5.29
CA SER A 158 -9.56 7.05 -6.44
C SER A 158 -8.57 7.16 -7.62
N GLU A 159 -7.74 8.21 -7.65
CA GLU A 159 -6.66 8.34 -8.64
C GLU A 159 -5.58 7.26 -8.48
N LEU A 160 -5.31 6.79 -7.25
CA LEU A 160 -4.40 5.67 -7.01
C LEU A 160 -5.03 4.33 -7.41
N ASP A 161 -6.30 4.15 -7.11
CA ASP A 161 -7.02 2.92 -7.44
C ASP A 161 -7.12 2.69 -8.96
N ARG A 162 -6.95 3.77 -9.74
CA ARG A 162 -6.91 3.74 -11.21
C ARG A 162 -5.57 3.28 -11.77
N LEU A 163 -4.50 3.37 -10.98
CA LEU A 163 -3.18 3.00 -11.44
C LEU A 163 -2.98 1.49 -11.24
N SER A 164 -2.48 0.85 -12.26
CA SER A 164 -2.01 -0.54 -12.18
C SER A 164 -0.48 -0.54 -12.04
N SER A 165 0.05 -1.49 -11.28
CA SER A 165 1.49 -1.58 -11.01
C SER A 165 2.33 -1.70 -12.27
N ASP A 166 1.82 -2.36 -13.31
CA ASP A 166 2.47 -2.53 -14.62
C ASP A 166 2.65 -1.21 -15.39
N ASN A 167 1.85 -0.19 -15.08
CA ASN A 167 1.95 1.14 -15.66
C ASN A 167 2.89 2.09 -14.91
N ILE A 168 3.47 1.65 -13.80
CA ILE A 168 4.36 2.48 -12.99
C ILE A 168 5.81 2.34 -13.47
N LYS A 169 6.48 3.49 -13.64
CA LYS A 169 7.90 3.55 -13.94
C LYS A 169 8.74 3.56 -12.67
N SER A 170 8.40 4.44 -11.72
CA SER A 170 9.14 4.60 -10.47
C SER A 170 8.27 5.27 -9.40
N VAL A 171 8.63 5.01 -8.15
CA VAL A 171 8.07 5.67 -6.96
C VAL A 171 9.21 6.30 -6.18
N GLU A 172 9.10 7.59 -5.87
CA GLU A 172 10.05 8.33 -5.04
C GLU A 172 9.40 8.73 -3.73
N VAL A 173 10.00 8.37 -2.61
CA VAL A 173 9.53 8.70 -1.25
C VAL A 173 10.47 9.73 -0.65
N ILE A 174 9.97 10.93 -0.39
CA ILE A 174 10.70 12.06 0.17
C ILE A 174 10.22 12.28 1.60
N SER A 175 11.02 11.82 2.57
CA SER A 175 10.69 11.93 3.99
C SER A 175 10.99 13.32 4.58
N ASN A 176 11.75 14.15 3.86
CA ASN A 176 12.07 15.53 4.24
C ASN A 176 11.96 16.44 3.02
N PRO A 177 10.75 16.91 2.69
CA PRO A 177 10.47 17.58 1.41
C PRO A 177 11.12 18.96 1.25
N GLY A 178 11.61 19.57 2.35
CA GLY A 178 12.29 20.86 2.31
C GLY A 178 11.42 22.02 1.80
N ALA A 179 12.07 23.14 1.45
CA ALA A 179 11.41 24.42 1.10
C ALA A 179 10.61 24.41 -0.23
N ARG A 180 10.68 23.33 -1.01
CA ARG A 180 9.93 23.21 -2.28
C ARG A 180 8.44 22.94 -2.07
N TYR A 181 8.05 22.55 -0.87
CA TYR A 181 6.70 22.17 -0.51
C TYR A 181 6.20 23.07 0.62
N ALA A 182 4.88 23.09 0.85
CA ALA A 182 4.31 23.85 1.95
C ALA A 182 4.92 23.41 3.29
N ALA A 183 5.10 24.34 4.23
CA ALA A 183 5.72 24.06 5.53
C ALA A 183 4.99 22.98 6.35
N SER A 184 3.71 22.75 6.08
CA SER A 184 2.89 21.69 6.70
C SER A 184 3.14 20.29 6.10
N THR A 185 3.86 20.20 4.96
CA THR A 185 4.09 18.93 4.26
C THR A 185 5.12 18.11 5.01
N LYS A 186 4.71 17.00 5.58
CA LYS A 186 5.56 16.10 6.36
C LYS A 186 6.36 15.12 5.51
N ALA A 187 5.76 14.65 4.42
CA ALA A 187 6.37 13.74 3.46
C ALA A 187 5.70 13.86 2.09
N VAL A 188 6.40 13.45 1.04
CA VAL A 188 5.89 13.46 -0.33
C VAL A 188 6.18 12.13 -1.00
N ILE A 189 5.20 11.60 -1.74
CA ILE A 189 5.37 10.47 -2.64
C ILE A 189 5.19 10.98 -4.07
N ARG A 190 6.15 10.68 -4.94
CA ARG A 190 6.08 11.00 -6.37
C ARG A 190 6.00 9.72 -7.17
N ILE A 191 4.86 9.50 -7.81
CA ILE A 191 4.61 8.36 -8.68
C ILE A 191 4.81 8.82 -10.12
N THR A 192 5.71 8.15 -10.82
CA THR A 192 5.92 8.38 -12.25
C THR A 192 5.41 7.16 -13.01
N THR A 193 4.49 7.37 -13.94
CA THR A 193 3.97 6.32 -14.81
C THR A 193 4.86 6.12 -16.03
N LYS A 194 4.75 4.98 -16.68
CA LYS A 194 5.36 4.76 -17.99
C LYS A 194 4.72 5.73 -18.99
N LYS A 195 5.55 6.34 -19.85
CA LYS A 195 4.99 7.06 -21.00
C LYS A 195 4.48 6.04 -21.99
N ILE A 196 3.24 6.17 -22.40
CA ILE A 196 2.70 5.39 -23.52
C ILE A 196 3.44 5.85 -24.79
N GLN A 197 4.09 4.92 -25.48
CA GLN A 197 4.85 5.24 -26.69
C GLN A 197 4.01 4.95 -27.94
N GLY A 198 4.07 5.86 -28.91
CA GLY A 198 3.44 5.70 -30.22
C GLY A 198 2.03 6.29 -30.32
N ASP A 199 1.60 6.48 -31.58
CA ASP A 199 0.22 6.83 -31.94
C ASP A 199 -0.65 5.59 -31.88
N GLY A 200 -1.89 5.71 -31.41
CA GLY A 200 -2.81 4.58 -31.36
C GLY A 200 -3.94 4.74 -30.36
N PHE A 201 -4.74 3.71 -30.31
CA PHE A 201 -5.83 3.54 -29.37
C PHE A 201 -5.49 2.38 -28.42
N GLY A 202 -5.78 2.55 -27.15
CA GLY A 202 -5.66 1.49 -26.17
C GLY A 202 -6.77 1.57 -25.13
N PHE A 203 -7.02 0.45 -24.49
CA PHE A 203 -7.91 0.39 -23.33
C PHE A 203 -7.38 -0.60 -22.31
N ASP A 204 -7.70 -0.37 -21.06
CA ASP A 204 -7.59 -1.35 -20.01
C ASP A 204 -8.92 -1.48 -19.28
N ALA A 205 -9.29 -2.69 -18.90
CA ALA A 205 -10.48 -2.97 -18.15
C ALA A 205 -10.12 -3.88 -16.96
N THR A 206 -10.54 -3.47 -15.78
CA THR A 206 -10.36 -4.27 -14.55
C THR A 206 -11.71 -4.46 -13.90
N THR A 207 -11.99 -5.68 -13.47
CA THR A 207 -13.16 -5.98 -12.64
C THR A 207 -12.72 -6.82 -11.45
N GLU A 208 -13.25 -6.49 -10.29
CA GLU A 208 -13.02 -7.23 -9.05
C GLU A 208 -14.37 -7.48 -8.38
N GLY A 209 -14.59 -8.73 -7.97
CA GLY A 209 -15.77 -9.11 -7.22
C GLY A 209 -15.37 -9.58 -5.82
N SER A 210 -16.09 -9.14 -4.81
CA SER A 210 -15.96 -9.60 -3.43
C SER A 210 -17.22 -10.27 -2.96
N TYR A 211 -17.07 -11.37 -2.22
CA TYR A 211 -18.15 -12.12 -1.62
C TYR A 211 -17.83 -12.33 -0.14
N ASP A 212 -18.74 -11.91 0.71
CA ASP A 212 -18.62 -12.08 2.16
C ASP A 212 -19.42 -13.33 2.62
N GLU A 213 -19.00 -13.96 3.72
CA GLU A 213 -19.68 -15.11 4.36
C GLU A 213 -21.15 -14.85 4.66
N LYS A 214 -21.56 -13.59 4.80
CA LYS A 214 -22.95 -13.16 4.99
C LYS A 214 -23.73 -12.96 3.68
N LYS A 215 -23.24 -13.49 2.55
CA LYS A 215 -23.84 -13.39 1.21
C LYS A 215 -23.96 -11.94 0.68
N ASN A 216 -23.14 -11.02 1.15
CA ASN A 216 -23.04 -9.70 0.56
C ASN A 216 -22.12 -9.76 -0.65
N ILE A 217 -22.61 -9.28 -1.79
CA ILE A 217 -21.85 -9.21 -3.02
C ILE A 217 -21.42 -7.76 -3.22
N GLY A 218 -20.13 -7.52 -3.23
CA GLY A 218 -19.51 -6.26 -3.58
C GLY A 218 -18.61 -6.41 -4.80
N GLY A 219 -18.13 -5.30 -5.30
CA GLY A 219 -17.13 -5.31 -6.36
C GLY A 219 -17.02 -3.96 -7.03
N TYR A 220 -16.03 -3.84 -7.89
CA TYR A 220 -15.84 -2.68 -8.73
C TYR A 220 -15.45 -3.08 -10.14
N GLY A 221 -15.75 -2.17 -11.07
CA GLY A 221 -15.26 -2.23 -12.44
C GLY A 221 -14.66 -0.90 -12.83
N ARG A 222 -13.57 -0.92 -13.55
CA ARG A 222 -12.98 0.27 -14.17
C ARG A 222 -12.64 0.01 -15.62
N LEU A 223 -12.79 1.05 -16.42
CA LEU A 223 -12.43 1.08 -17.83
C LEU A 223 -11.63 2.35 -18.08
N ASN A 224 -10.40 2.21 -18.58
CA ASN A 224 -9.62 3.31 -19.10
C ASN A 224 -9.52 3.14 -20.63
N MET A 225 -9.72 4.22 -21.34
CA MET A 225 -9.50 4.29 -22.77
C MET A 225 -8.59 5.45 -23.07
N TYR A 226 -7.69 5.29 -24.00
CA TYR A 226 -6.81 6.36 -24.46
C TYR A 226 -6.61 6.32 -25.95
N TYR A 227 -6.51 7.49 -26.52
CA TYR A 227 -6.20 7.70 -27.92
C TYR A 227 -5.09 8.73 -28.04
N ARG A 228 -4.05 8.41 -28.78
CA ARG A 228 -2.93 9.33 -29.02
C ARG A 228 -2.69 9.45 -30.52
N LYS A 229 -2.52 10.70 -30.98
CA LYS A 229 -2.11 11.00 -32.33
C LYS A 229 -1.40 12.34 -32.42
N ASN A 230 -0.20 12.36 -33.01
CA ASN A 230 0.58 13.58 -33.25
C ASN A 230 0.75 14.46 -31.98
N GLY A 231 1.08 13.86 -30.83
CA GLY A 231 1.26 14.60 -29.59
C GLY A 231 -0.05 15.02 -28.89
N LEU A 232 -1.20 14.74 -29.44
CA LEU A 232 -2.50 14.87 -28.77
C LEU A 232 -2.83 13.54 -28.09
N GLU A 233 -3.19 13.60 -26.81
CA GLU A 233 -3.65 12.44 -26.05
C GLU A 233 -5.04 12.72 -25.50
N LEU A 234 -5.98 11.85 -25.81
CA LEU A 234 -7.33 11.85 -25.26
C LEU A 234 -7.47 10.66 -24.34
N GLY A 235 -7.90 10.90 -23.09
CA GLY A 235 -8.19 9.88 -22.11
C GLY A 235 -9.66 9.87 -21.72
N ALA A 236 -10.28 8.71 -21.68
CA ALA A 236 -11.60 8.52 -21.10
C ALA A 236 -11.55 7.45 -20.02
N TYR A 237 -12.25 7.70 -18.93
CA TYR A 237 -12.29 6.86 -17.75
C TYR A 237 -13.71 6.62 -17.29
N ALA A 238 -14.01 5.38 -16.92
CA ALA A 238 -15.24 5.01 -16.25
C ALA A 238 -14.93 4.08 -15.06
N TYR A 239 -15.56 4.34 -13.94
CA TYR A 239 -15.45 3.55 -12.74
C TYR A 239 -16.83 3.35 -12.14
N GLY A 240 -17.14 2.12 -11.77
CA GLY A 240 -18.34 1.77 -11.04
C GLY A 240 -18.01 0.84 -9.89
N ALA A 241 -18.49 1.15 -8.71
CA ALA A 241 -18.34 0.29 -7.55
C ALA A 241 -19.68 0.08 -6.85
N LYS A 242 -19.85 -1.14 -6.34
CA LYS A 242 -20.97 -1.51 -5.48
C LYS A 242 -20.40 -2.10 -4.19
N GLN A 243 -20.69 -1.43 -3.09
CA GLN A 243 -20.31 -1.89 -1.77
C GLN A 243 -21.54 -2.18 -0.94
N SER A 244 -21.58 -3.33 -0.31
CA SER A 244 -22.59 -3.69 0.69
C SER A 244 -21.91 -3.74 2.05
N SER A 245 -22.35 -2.92 2.99
CA SER A 245 -21.83 -2.96 4.35
C SER A 245 -22.54 -4.07 5.15
N PRO A 246 -21.81 -4.85 5.95
CA PRO A 246 -22.39 -5.86 6.80
C PRO A 246 -23.26 -5.25 7.90
N ASP A 247 -24.28 -6.00 8.34
CA ASP A 247 -25.06 -5.65 9.52
C ASP A 247 -24.16 -5.65 10.76
N GLU A 248 -24.04 -4.53 11.42
CA GLU A 248 -23.32 -4.41 12.68
C GLU A 248 -24.25 -4.80 13.84
N LYS A 249 -23.77 -5.73 14.69
CA LYS A 249 -24.46 -6.12 15.90
C LYS A 249 -23.67 -5.59 17.08
N ASP A 250 -24.20 -4.59 17.74
CA ASP A 250 -23.68 -4.14 19.03
C ASP A 250 -24.27 -5.00 20.15
N LEU A 251 -23.38 -5.67 20.89
CA LEU A 251 -23.68 -6.37 22.13
C LEU A 251 -23.17 -5.52 23.27
N GLN A 252 -24.08 -4.85 23.97
CA GLN A 252 -23.73 -4.16 25.21
C GLN A 252 -24.13 -5.03 26.41
N GLN A 253 -23.15 -5.37 27.22
CA GLN A 253 -23.36 -6.06 28.49
C GLN A 253 -23.07 -5.06 29.63
N MET A 254 -24.10 -4.73 30.39
CA MET A 254 -23.96 -3.90 31.59
C MET A 254 -24.21 -4.75 32.84
N THR A 255 -23.28 -4.68 33.79
CA THR A 255 -23.42 -5.30 35.10
C THR A 255 -23.70 -4.22 36.14
N TYR A 256 -24.85 -4.29 36.78
CA TYR A 256 -25.23 -3.37 37.84
C TYR A 256 -25.79 -4.17 39.01
N LEU A 257 -25.16 -4.03 40.19
CA LEU A 257 -25.61 -4.65 41.44
C LEU A 257 -25.98 -6.15 41.30
N ASP A 258 -25.03 -6.98 40.91
CA ASP A 258 -25.15 -8.44 40.72
C ASP A 258 -26.21 -8.91 39.70
N LYS A 259 -26.76 -8.00 38.93
CA LYS A 259 -27.62 -8.33 37.78
C LYS A 259 -26.92 -8.04 36.46
N ILE A 260 -26.87 -9.04 35.60
CA ILE A 260 -26.34 -8.93 34.25
C ILE A 260 -27.49 -8.55 33.31
N TRP A 261 -27.42 -7.37 32.72
CA TRP A 261 -28.31 -6.94 31.66
C TRP A 261 -27.61 -7.12 30.33
N ASN A 262 -28.23 -7.92 29.46
CA ASN A 262 -27.76 -8.09 28.10
C ASN A 262 -28.69 -7.27 27.19
N GLN A 263 -28.20 -6.17 26.64
CA GLN A 263 -28.89 -5.42 25.62
C GLN A 263 -28.29 -5.79 24.26
N GLN A 264 -29.11 -6.32 23.38
CA GLN A 264 -28.73 -6.65 22.02
C GLN A 264 -29.44 -5.67 21.08
N ASP A 265 -28.71 -4.65 20.65
CA ASP A 265 -29.18 -3.73 19.61
C ASP A 265 -28.77 -4.28 18.24
N LYS A 266 -29.80 -4.56 17.44
CA LYS A 266 -29.65 -5.00 16.06
C LYS A 266 -29.90 -3.82 15.14
N THR A 267 -28.90 -3.01 14.91
CA THR A 267 -28.99 -1.89 13.96
C THR A 267 -28.73 -2.41 12.54
N ARG A 268 -29.77 -2.44 11.74
CA ARG A 268 -29.69 -2.90 10.34
C ARG A 268 -29.50 -1.69 9.43
N TRP A 269 -28.25 -1.30 9.18
CA TRP A 269 -27.92 -0.29 8.17
C TRP A 269 -27.73 -0.98 6.82
N LYS A 270 -28.70 -0.85 5.92
CA LYS A 270 -28.51 -1.21 4.51
C LYS A 270 -27.93 -0.01 3.76
N ASN A 271 -26.65 0.24 3.90
CA ASN A 271 -25.95 1.19 3.05
C ASN A 271 -25.52 0.49 1.76
N LYS A 272 -26.30 0.64 0.70
CA LYS A 272 -25.86 0.36 -0.66
C LYS A 272 -25.22 1.64 -1.20
N THR A 273 -23.90 1.67 -1.29
CA THR A 273 -23.20 2.75 -1.98
C THR A 273 -22.94 2.30 -3.41
N GLU A 274 -23.56 2.96 -4.35
CA GLU A 274 -23.27 2.81 -5.77
C GLU A 274 -22.53 4.07 -6.23
N THR A 275 -21.31 3.91 -6.69
CA THR A 275 -20.49 5.02 -7.18
C THR A 275 -20.29 4.83 -8.68
N LEU A 276 -20.63 5.84 -9.45
CA LEU A 276 -20.32 5.92 -10.87
C LEU A 276 -19.53 7.20 -11.13
N LEU A 277 -18.31 7.07 -11.65
CA LEU A 277 -17.46 8.18 -12.01
C LEU A 277 -17.07 8.04 -13.48
N SER A 278 -17.17 9.14 -14.21
CA SER A 278 -16.65 9.21 -15.58
C SER A 278 -15.86 10.50 -15.77
N ARG A 279 -14.80 10.45 -16.56
CA ARG A 279 -13.95 11.61 -16.84
C ARG A 279 -13.37 11.55 -18.24
N LEU A 280 -13.33 12.70 -18.89
CA LEU A 280 -12.60 12.91 -20.14
C LEU A 280 -11.40 13.82 -19.86
N GLU A 281 -10.24 13.44 -20.33
CA GLU A 281 -9.00 14.21 -20.20
C GLU A 281 -8.36 14.45 -21.57
N ILE A 282 -7.86 15.65 -21.76
CA ILE A 282 -7.15 16.05 -22.98
C ILE A 282 -5.76 16.52 -22.56
N PHE A 283 -4.74 15.87 -23.09
CA PHE A 283 -3.35 16.26 -22.85
C PHE A 283 -2.69 16.60 -24.19
N ARG A 284 -1.82 17.59 -24.16
CA ARG A 284 -0.93 17.90 -25.28
C ARG A 284 0.50 17.65 -24.80
N SER A 285 1.21 16.74 -25.44
CA SER A 285 2.64 16.56 -25.18
C SER A 285 3.42 17.64 -25.93
N GLU A 286 4.20 18.42 -25.20
CA GLU A 286 5.22 19.28 -25.78
C GLU A 286 6.36 18.46 -26.36
#